data_9157618252fd7079aef218388e924f27
#
_entry.id   9157618252fd7079aef218388e924f27
#
_cell.length_a   1.000
_cell.length_b   1.000
_cell.length_c   1.000
_cell.angle_alpha   90.00
_cell.angle_beta   90.00
_cell.angle_gamma   90.00
#
_symmetry.space_group_name_H-M   'P 1'
#
loop_
_entity.id
_entity.type
_entity.pdbx_description
1 polymer ?
#
loop_
_entity_poly.entity_id
_entity_poly.type
_entity_poly.pdbx_seq_one_letter_code
_entity_poly.pdbx_strand_id
1 'polypeptide(L)'
;MDVQGLKILVIDDSNTIRRTAETLLAKAGCDVSTASDGFDSLSKIVDIKPDVIFIDIMMPRLDGYQTCALIKNNPDYKATPVIMLSSKDGLFDKAKGRIVGADDYLTKPFGRAELLDVLEKHTQN
;
A
#
# COMPACT_ATOMS: atom_id res chain seq x y z
N MET A 1 -0.91 -17.82 -8.98
CA MET A 1 -1.44 -17.56 -7.64
C MET A 1 -2.72 -16.75 -7.70
N ASP A 2 -3.67 -17.11 -6.87
CA ASP A 2 -4.96 -16.45 -6.87
C ASP A 2 -5.01 -15.34 -5.81
N VAL A 3 -5.29 -14.13 -6.28
CA VAL A 3 -5.44 -12.96 -5.41
C VAL A 3 -6.91 -12.59 -5.17
N GLN A 4 -7.84 -13.42 -5.65
CA GLN A 4 -9.26 -13.16 -5.49
C GLN A 4 -9.65 -13.10 -4.02
N GLY A 5 -10.47 -12.10 -3.69
CA GLY A 5 -10.96 -11.92 -2.34
C GLY A 5 -9.99 -11.24 -1.38
N LEU A 6 -8.74 -10.97 -1.79
CA LEU A 6 -7.83 -10.22 -0.94
C LEU A 6 -8.36 -8.81 -0.70
N LYS A 7 -8.32 -8.39 0.54
CA LYS A 7 -8.71 -7.04 0.93
C LYS A 7 -7.48 -6.14 0.81
N ILE A 8 -7.55 -5.16 -0.06
CA ILE A 8 -6.44 -4.25 -0.34
C ILE A 8 -6.86 -2.83 0.01
N LEU A 9 -5.99 -2.12 0.71
CA LEU A 9 -6.16 -0.69 0.96
C LEU A 9 -5.09 0.06 0.20
N VAL A 10 -5.50 1.02 -0.62
CA VAL A 10 -4.60 1.88 -1.40
C VAL A 10 -4.69 3.30 -0.85
N ILE A 11 -3.57 3.82 -0.35
CA ILE A 11 -3.48 5.14 0.27
C ILE A 11 -2.61 6.03 -0.62
N ASP A 12 -3.23 7.01 -1.26
CA ASP A 12 -2.54 7.95 -2.15
C ASP A 12 -3.38 9.21 -2.27
N ASP A 13 -2.75 10.38 -2.25
CA ASP A 13 -3.47 11.64 -2.39
C ASP A 13 -3.86 11.94 -3.84
N SER A 14 -3.32 11.20 -4.81
CA SER A 14 -3.66 11.34 -6.22
C SER A 14 -4.89 10.52 -6.60
N ASN A 15 -5.93 11.18 -7.08
CA ASN A 15 -7.12 10.49 -7.60
C ASN A 15 -6.79 9.54 -8.74
N THR A 16 -5.85 9.94 -9.61
CA THR A 16 -5.45 9.13 -10.77
C THR A 16 -4.80 7.83 -10.32
N ILE A 17 -3.88 7.89 -9.37
CA ILE A 17 -3.20 6.70 -8.86
C ILE A 17 -4.18 5.78 -8.15
N ARG A 18 -5.06 6.33 -7.29
CA ARG A 18 -6.07 5.50 -6.62
C ARG A 18 -6.97 4.77 -7.61
N ARG A 19 -7.44 5.48 -8.64
CA ARG A 19 -8.30 4.86 -9.67
C ARG A 19 -7.58 3.80 -10.47
N THR A 20 -6.33 4.06 -10.83
CA THR A 20 -5.53 3.09 -11.58
C THR A 20 -5.35 1.80 -10.77
N ALA A 21 -4.92 1.93 -9.53
CA ALA A 21 -4.71 0.79 -8.66
C ALA A 21 -6.02 0.04 -8.41
N GLU A 22 -7.08 0.78 -8.09
CA GLU A 22 -8.40 0.19 -7.85
C GLU A 22 -8.91 -0.60 -9.05
N THR A 23 -8.80 -0.03 -10.25
CA THR A 23 -9.25 -0.69 -11.47
C THR A 23 -8.47 -1.97 -11.74
N LEU A 24 -7.14 -1.91 -11.63
CA LEU A 24 -6.29 -3.08 -11.89
C LEU A 24 -6.54 -4.19 -10.87
N LEU A 25 -6.63 -3.83 -9.60
CA LEU A 25 -6.82 -4.80 -8.53
C LEU A 25 -8.23 -5.39 -8.55
N ALA A 26 -9.24 -4.58 -8.82
CA ALA A 26 -10.62 -5.07 -8.92
C ALA A 26 -10.77 -6.07 -10.05
N LYS A 27 -10.13 -5.82 -11.19
CA LYS A 27 -10.12 -6.76 -12.32
C LYS A 27 -9.48 -8.10 -11.97
N ALA A 28 -8.54 -8.09 -11.03
CA ALA A 28 -7.91 -9.31 -10.56
C ALA A 28 -8.73 -10.04 -9.48
N GLY A 29 -9.86 -9.48 -9.08
CA GLY A 29 -10.77 -10.08 -8.09
C GLY A 29 -10.54 -9.65 -6.66
N CYS A 30 -9.71 -8.62 -6.43
CA CYS A 30 -9.47 -8.10 -5.09
C CYS A 30 -10.62 -7.21 -4.62
N ASP A 31 -10.80 -7.16 -3.31
CA ASP A 31 -11.72 -6.23 -2.65
C ASP A 31 -10.92 -4.98 -2.27
N VAL A 32 -11.06 -3.92 -3.04
CA VAL A 32 -10.21 -2.74 -2.94
C VAL A 32 -10.93 -1.59 -2.26
N SER A 33 -10.26 -1.00 -1.27
CA SER A 33 -10.68 0.25 -0.65
C SER A 33 -9.58 1.27 -0.82
N THR A 34 -9.92 2.54 -0.77
CA THR A 34 -8.96 3.62 -0.96
C THR A 34 -9.05 4.64 0.16
N ALA A 35 -7.94 5.32 0.43
CA ALA A 35 -7.89 6.45 1.34
C ALA A 35 -7.06 7.55 0.69
N SER A 36 -7.42 8.80 0.94
CA SER A 36 -6.78 9.95 0.30
C SER A 36 -5.64 10.55 1.11
N ASP A 37 -5.50 10.18 2.37
CA ASP A 37 -4.41 10.65 3.23
C ASP A 37 -4.15 9.65 4.36
N GLY A 38 -3.06 9.92 5.09
CA GLY A 38 -2.64 9.02 6.17
C GLY A 38 -3.63 8.94 7.33
N PHE A 39 -4.27 10.04 7.68
CA PHE A 39 -5.25 10.04 8.78
C PHE A 39 -6.50 9.24 8.43
N ASP A 40 -7.03 9.43 7.22
CA ASP A 40 -8.17 8.66 6.73
C ASP A 40 -7.85 7.17 6.70
N SER A 41 -6.63 6.81 6.33
CA SER A 41 -6.21 5.43 6.25
C SER A 41 -6.22 4.72 7.60
N LEU A 42 -5.83 5.40 8.68
CA LEU A 42 -5.78 4.78 10.00
C LEU A 42 -7.17 4.34 10.46
N SER A 43 -8.19 5.14 10.17
CA SER A 43 -9.57 4.80 10.45
C SER A 43 -10.03 3.61 9.61
N LYS A 44 -9.70 3.61 8.33
CA LYS A 44 -10.11 2.54 7.40
C LYS A 44 -9.44 1.20 7.71
N ILE A 45 -8.20 1.21 8.15
CA ILE A 45 -7.49 -0.01 8.51
C ILE A 45 -8.24 -0.78 9.61
N VAL A 46 -8.73 -0.06 10.61
CA VAL A 46 -9.48 -0.66 11.72
C VAL A 46 -10.76 -1.34 11.21
N ASP A 47 -11.48 -0.67 10.30
CA ASP A 47 -12.76 -1.17 9.79
C ASP A 47 -12.58 -2.30 8.80
N ILE A 48 -11.61 -2.18 7.90
CA ILE A 48 -11.44 -3.08 6.75
C ILE A 48 -10.59 -4.30 7.10
N LYS A 49 -9.56 -4.12 7.92
CA LYS A 49 -8.55 -5.15 8.23
C LYS A 49 -7.95 -5.69 6.93
N PRO A 50 -7.22 -4.85 6.18
CA PRO A 50 -6.71 -5.25 4.87
C PRO A 50 -5.66 -6.35 4.97
N ASP A 51 -5.56 -7.14 3.91
CA ASP A 51 -4.51 -8.15 3.78
C ASP A 51 -3.20 -7.56 3.29
N VAL A 52 -3.27 -6.48 2.50
CA VAL A 52 -2.11 -5.74 1.99
C VAL A 52 -2.45 -4.26 1.93
N ILE A 53 -1.47 -3.43 2.24
CA ILE A 53 -1.62 -1.96 2.20
C ILE A 53 -0.59 -1.37 1.24
N PHE A 54 -1.05 -0.54 0.30
CA PHE A 54 -0.19 0.27 -0.55
C PHE A 54 -0.24 1.72 -0.06
N ILE A 55 0.91 2.35 0.14
CA ILE A 55 0.99 3.71 0.67
C ILE A 55 1.88 4.59 -0.19
N ASP A 56 1.33 5.70 -0.69
CA ASP A 56 2.11 6.74 -1.34
C ASP A 56 3.05 7.41 -0.32
N ILE A 57 4.29 7.60 -0.71
CA ILE A 57 5.29 8.21 0.17
C ILE A 57 5.01 9.71 0.37
N MET A 58 4.70 10.40 -0.72
CA MET A 58 4.56 11.86 -0.71
C MET A 58 3.12 12.29 -0.51
N MET A 59 2.71 12.44 0.74
CA MET A 59 1.38 12.93 1.09
C MET A 59 1.50 14.11 2.05
N PRO A 60 0.56 15.08 2.00
CA PRO A 60 0.60 16.22 2.92
C PRO A 60 0.27 15.79 4.35
N ARG A 61 0.79 16.53 5.31
CA ARG A 61 0.59 16.38 6.76
C ARG A 61 1.19 15.10 7.32
N LEU A 62 0.63 13.95 7.03
CA LEU A 62 1.14 12.65 7.47
C LEU A 62 1.61 11.90 6.23
N ASP A 63 2.92 11.84 6.00
CA ASP A 63 3.48 11.20 4.82
C ASP A 63 3.44 9.67 4.93
N GLY A 64 3.84 8.98 3.85
CA GLY A 64 3.80 7.52 3.80
C GLY A 64 4.72 6.86 4.82
N TYR A 65 5.88 7.42 5.09
CA TYR A 65 6.79 6.87 6.10
C TYR A 65 6.18 6.95 7.49
N GLN A 66 5.63 8.10 7.83
CA GLN A 66 4.97 8.30 9.13
C GLN A 66 3.77 7.38 9.29
N THR A 67 2.97 7.26 8.25
CA THR A 67 1.80 6.37 8.24
C THR A 67 2.23 4.91 8.42
N CYS A 68 3.24 4.48 7.67
CA CYS A 68 3.77 3.12 7.78
C CYS A 68 4.28 2.83 9.18
N ALA A 69 5.03 3.76 9.77
CA ALA A 69 5.55 3.59 11.13
C ALA A 69 4.41 3.41 12.14
N LEU A 70 3.33 4.18 12.02
CA LEU A 70 2.18 4.04 12.89
C LEU A 70 1.51 2.67 12.75
N ILE A 71 1.36 2.20 11.51
CA ILE A 71 0.77 0.89 11.24
C ILE A 71 1.65 -0.22 11.81
N LYS A 72 2.95 -0.18 11.55
CA LYS A 72 3.88 -1.23 11.97
C LYS A 72 4.14 -1.24 13.48
N ASN A 73 3.92 -0.13 14.16
CA ASN A 73 4.03 -0.08 15.62
C ASN A 73 2.79 -0.59 16.33
N ASN A 74 1.70 -0.82 15.60
CA ASN A 74 0.48 -1.40 16.19
C ASN A 74 0.56 -2.93 16.11
N PRO A 75 0.52 -3.65 17.25
CA PRO A 75 0.62 -5.12 17.25
C PRO A 75 -0.43 -5.81 16.37
N ASP A 76 -1.61 -5.20 16.21
CA ASP A 76 -2.70 -5.78 15.42
C ASP A 76 -2.40 -5.75 13.91
N TYR A 77 -1.53 -4.83 13.47
CA TYR A 77 -1.25 -4.62 12.03
C TYR A 77 0.21 -4.80 11.67
N LYS A 78 1.06 -5.13 12.65
CA LYS A 78 2.49 -5.29 12.43
C LYS A 78 2.81 -6.31 11.34
N ALA A 79 2.02 -7.38 11.25
CA ALA A 79 2.24 -8.43 10.27
C ALA A 79 1.63 -8.14 8.89
N THR A 80 0.81 -7.10 8.77
CA THR A 80 0.18 -6.75 7.49
C THR A 80 1.23 -6.19 6.54
N PRO A 81 1.40 -6.78 5.34
CA PRO A 81 2.36 -6.25 4.37
C PRO A 81 2.04 -4.82 3.97
N VAL A 82 3.05 -3.95 4.03
CA VAL A 82 2.95 -2.56 3.59
C VAL A 82 3.92 -2.35 2.44
N ILE A 83 3.39 -1.91 1.31
CA ILE A 83 4.14 -1.68 0.09
C ILE A 83 4.11 -0.18 -0.21
N MET A 84 5.29 0.44 -0.28
CA MET A 84 5.40 1.87 -0.54
C MET A 84 5.29 2.15 -2.03
N LEU A 85 4.54 3.19 -2.40
CA LEU A 85 4.44 3.65 -3.77
C LEU A 85 5.40 4.83 -3.94
N SER A 86 6.46 4.64 -4.73
CA SER A 86 7.52 5.63 -4.85
C SER A 86 7.64 6.18 -6.26
N SER A 87 8.24 7.37 -6.40
CA SER A 87 8.57 7.93 -7.70
C SER A 87 9.83 7.28 -8.26
N LYS A 88 10.15 7.55 -9.53
CA LYS A 88 11.30 6.97 -10.24
C LYS A 88 12.64 7.15 -9.55
N ASP A 89 12.81 8.24 -8.80
CA ASP A 89 14.10 8.62 -8.22
C ASP A 89 14.24 8.19 -6.76
N GLY A 90 13.61 7.08 -6.40
CA GLY A 90 13.36 6.69 -5.02
C GLY A 90 14.48 5.98 -4.27
N LEU A 91 15.77 6.20 -4.57
CA LEU A 91 16.86 5.52 -3.85
C LEU A 91 16.83 5.79 -2.35
N PHE A 92 16.57 7.03 -1.96
CA PHE A 92 16.45 7.40 -0.54
C PHE A 92 15.19 6.80 0.08
N ASP A 93 14.14 6.65 -0.73
CA ASP A 93 12.86 6.13 -0.27
C ASP A 93 12.98 4.69 0.23
N LYS A 94 13.81 3.87 -0.43
CA LYS A 94 14.01 2.48 -0.03
C LYS A 94 14.60 2.37 1.38
N ALA A 95 15.61 3.15 1.68
CA ALA A 95 16.28 3.12 2.99
C ALA A 95 15.31 3.54 4.09
N LYS A 96 14.57 4.64 3.89
CA LYS A 96 13.57 5.10 4.84
C LYS A 96 12.45 4.09 5.01
N GLY A 97 12.01 3.48 3.90
CA GLY A 97 10.97 2.45 3.95
C GLY A 97 11.37 1.28 4.86
N ARG A 98 12.60 0.83 4.75
CA ARG A 98 13.13 -0.24 5.61
C ARG A 98 13.14 0.17 7.08
N ILE A 99 13.54 1.40 7.36
CA ILE A 99 13.61 1.91 8.74
C ILE A 99 12.23 1.92 9.39
N VAL A 100 11.18 2.30 8.65
CA VAL A 100 9.82 2.34 9.20
C VAL A 100 9.09 1.00 9.11
N GLY A 101 9.74 -0.02 8.57
CA GLY A 101 9.20 -1.38 8.54
C GLY A 101 8.38 -1.73 7.31
N ALA A 102 8.49 -0.97 6.22
CA ALA A 102 7.83 -1.32 4.96
C ALA A 102 8.37 -2.65 4.44
N ASP A 103 7.50 -3.47 3.89
CA ASP A 103 7.86 -4.80 3.40
C ASP A 103 8.40 -4.78 1.97
N ASP A 104 7.97 -3.79 1.19
CA ASP A 104 8.40 -3.67 -0.20
C ASP A 104 8.07 -2.26 -0.71
N TYR A 105 8.38 -2.02 -1.96
CA TYR A 105 8.01 -0.78 -2.64
C TYR A 105 7.71 -1.07 -4.10
N LEU A 106 6.97 -0.16 -4.72
CA LEU A 106 6.54 -0.26 -6.12
C LEU A 106 6.72 1.12 -6.75
N THR A 107 7.43 1.19 -7.87
CA THR A 107 7.73 2.45 -8.53
C THR A 107 6.57 2.90 -9.43
N LYS A 108 6.20 4.16 -9.34
CA LYS A 108 5.21 4.78 -10.24
C LYS A 108 5.89 5.24 -11.53
N PRO A 109 5.24 5.13 -12.68
CA PRO A 109 3.97 4.45 -12.90
C PRO A 109 4.13 2.94 -12.87
N PHE A 110 3.13 2.24 -12.37
CA PHE A 110 3.14 0.79 -12.33
C PHE A 110 2.04 0.23 -13.24
N GLY A 111 2.27 -0.96 -13.77
CA GLY A 111 1.28 -1.67 -14.55
C GLY A 111 0.71 -2.85 -13.79
N ARG A 112 -0.15 -3.60 -14.46
CA ARG A 112 -0.80 -4.77 -13.87
C ARG A 112 0.21 -5.82 -13.40
N ALA A 113 1.21 -6.13 -14.25
CA ALA A 113 2.17 -7.19 -13.93
C ALA A 113 2.95 -6.88 -12.65
N GLU A 114 3.46 -5.65 -12.52
CA GLU A 114 4.23 -5.23 -11.36
C GLU A 114 3.38 -5.25 -10.09
N LEU A 115 2.13 -4.79 -10.20
CA LEU A 115 1.22 -4.74 -9.09
C LEU A 115 0.86 -6.14 -8.59
N LEU A 116 0.56 -7.06 -9.50
CA LEU A 116 0.22 -8.44 -9.15
C LEU A 116 1.42 -9.21 -8.62
N ASP A 117 2.61 -8.98 -9.19
CA ASP A 117 3.84 -9.63 -8.74
C ASP A 117 4.14 -9.31 -7.28
N VAL A 118 4.02 -8.04 -6.90
CA VAL A 118 4.29 -7.64 -5.51
C VAL A 118 3.22 -8.19 -4.56
N LEU A 119 1.98 -8.28 -5.00
CA LEU A 119 0.92 -8.91 -4.22
C LEU A 119 1.21 -10.37 -3.96
N GLU A 120 1.53 -11.12 -5.00
CA GLU A 120 1.82 -12.55 -4.88
C GLU A 120 2.99 -12.79 -3.95
N LYS A 121 4.04 -11.99 -4.08
CA LYS A 121 5.24 -12.10 -3.25
C LYS A 121 4.94 -12.01 -1.76
N HIS A 122 3.99 -11.15 -1.38
CA HIS A 122 3.70 -10.88 0.03
C HIS A 122 2.45 -11.57 0.58
N THR A 123 1.76 -12.33 -0.24
CA THR A 123 0.54 -13.05 0.18
C THR A 123 0.64 -14.56 0.05
N GLN A 124 1.72 -15.08 -0.47
CA GLN A 124 1.98 -16.51 -0.51
C GLN A 124 2.39 -17.02 0.86
N ASN A 125 1.85 -18.13 1.22
CA ASN A 125 2.23 -18.85 2.44
C ASN A 125 2.96 -20.14 2.09
#